data_ad6d58ed11fff1dec966c0c8f6f61a58
#
_entry.id   ad6d58ed11fff1dec966c0c8f6f61a58
#
_cell.length_a   1.000
_cell.length_b   1.000
_cell.length_c   1.000
_cell.angle_alpha   90.00
_cell.angle_beta   90.00
_cell.angle_gamma   90.00
#
_symmetry.space_group_name_H-M   'P 1'
#
loop_
_entity.id
_entity.type
_entity.pdbx_description
1 polymer ?
#
loop_
_entity_poly.entity_id
_entity_poly.type
_entity_poly.pdbx_seq_one_letter_code
_entity_poly.pdbx_strand_id
1 'polypeptide(L)'
;MKMKRDKIVIGSRESKLAVLQSEMVRDYIKEKNPDLEVEILTMKTTGDIILDRTLDKVGGKGLFVKELDKALIDGRSILSVHSLKDMPMEVPEELPLLAFSKREDPRDVLVLPDGVSELDKSKPLGCSSLRRTLQLKKLYPEKYPRKSSDKTPEAG
;
A
#
# COMPACT_ATOMS: atom_id res chain seq x y z
N MET A 1 -3.56 -9.07 37.60
CA MET A 1 -2.79 -7.79 37.57
C MET A 1 -2.59 -7.42 36.10
N LYS A 2 -3.30 -6.43 35.56
CA LYS A 2 -3.06 -5.93 34.20
C LYS A 2 -1.73 -5.19 34.20
N MET A 3 -0.71 -5.73 33.53
CA MET A 3 0.51 -4.97 33.27
C MET A 3 0.12 -3.76 32.41
N LYS A 4 0.16 -2.55 32.98
CA LYS A 4 0.02 -1.32 32.25
C LYS A 4 1.30 -1.20 31.39
N ARG A 5 1.18 -1.33 30.08
CA ARG A 5 2.30 -1.05 29.18
C ARG A 5 2.41 0.46 29.07
N ASP A 6 3.56 0.99 29.41
CA ASP A 6 3.81 2.44 29.31
C ASP A 6 4.28 2.84 27.90
N LYS A 7 4.61 1.84 27.06
CA LYS A 7 5.12 2.03 25.70
C LYS A 7 4.55 1.03 24.71
N ILE A 8 4.21 1.53 23.51
CA ILE A 8 3.81 0.77 22.33
C ILE A 8 4.80 1.04 21.18
N VAL A 9 5.22 0.00 20.47
CA VAL A 9 6.01 0.11 19.23
C VAL A 9 5.19 -0.39 18.07
N ILE A 10 4.97 0.46 17.08
CA ILE A 10 4.26 0.17 15.83
C ILE A 10 5.27 -0.17 14.75
N GLY A 11 5.19 -1.37 14.15
CA GLY A 11 5.96 -1.74 12.97
C GLY A 11 5.39 -1.09 11.71
N SER A 12 6.25 -0.51 10.88
CA SER A 12 5.90 0.14 9.63
C SER A 12 6.93 -0.13 8.54
N ARG A 13 6.51 -0.14 7.28
CA ARG A 13 7.44 -0.01 6.16
C ARG A 13 8.00 1.41 6.11
N GLU A 14 9.20 1.57 5.49
CA GLU A 14 9.84 2.90 5.32
C GLU A 14 9.16 3.77 4.25
N SER A 15 8.24 3.26 3.45
CA SER A 15 7.58 4.05 2.41
C SER A 15 6.77 5.20 3.01
N LYS A 16 6.77 6.37 2.35
CA LYS A 16 6.06 7.57 2.81
C LYS A 16 4.59 7.29 3.18
N LEU A 17 3.89 6.50 2.36
CA LEU A 17 2.49 6.16 2.63
C LEU A 17 2.35 5.28 3.88
N ALA A 18 3.21 4.28 4.05
CA ALA A 18 3.13 3.38 5.20
C ALA A 18 3.45 4.12 6.50
N VAL A 19 4.45 5.00 6.50
CA VAL A 19 4.77 5.85 7.66
C VAL A 19 3.58 6.74 8.00
N LEU A 20 3.00 7.44 7.02
CA LEU A 20 1.82 8.28 7.23
C LEU A 20 0.65 7.48 7.85
N GLN A 21 0.36 6.28 7.33
CA GLN A 21 -0.68 5.41 7.88
C GLN A 21 -0.38 4.98 9.33
N SER A 22 0.89 4.70 9.63
CA SER A 22 1.33 4.36 10.98
C SER A 22 1.24 5.55 11.93
N GLU A 23 1.53 6.77 11.46
CA GLU A 23 1.35 8.01 12.21
C GLU A 23 -0.13 8.26 12.55
N MET A 24 -1.04 8.05 11.61
CA MET A 24 -2.49 8.15 11.87
C MET A 24 -2.93 7.20 12.99
N VAL A 25 -2.42 5.96 13.01
CA VAL A 25 -2.71 4.98 14.06
C VAL A 25 -2.07 5.41 15.39
N ARG A 26 -0.80 5.85 15.36
CA ARG A 26 -0.13 6.41 16.55
C ARG A 26 -0.94 7.53 17.17
N ASP A 27 -1.37 8.49 16.38
CA ASP A 27 -2.06 9.68 16.85
C ASP A 27 -3.44 9.33 17.41
N TYR A 28 -4.16 8.38 16.77
CA TYR A 28 -5.39 7.84 17.32
C TYR A 28 -5.21 7.13 18.67
N ILE A 29 -4.14 6.33 18.82
CA ILE A 29 -3.84 5.65 20.09
C ILE A 29 -3.53 6.69 21.18
N LYS A 30 -2.72 7.70 20.86
CA LYS A 30 -2.36 8.78 21.80
C LYS A 30 -3.54 9.65 22.20
N GLU A 31 -4.47 9.92 21.28
CA GLU A 31 -5.71 10.64 21.60
C GLU A 31 -6.54 9.93 22.68
N LYS A 32 -6.59 8.60 22.62
CA LYS A 32 -7.34 7.79 23.59
C LYS A 32 -6.54 7.46 24.86
N ASN A 33 -5.23 7.55 24.80
CA ASN A 33 -4.30 7.17 25.87
C ASN A 33 -3.16 8.20 25.94
N PRO A 34 -3.38 9.42 26.46
CA PRO A 34 -2.39 10.50 26.44
C PRO A 34 -1.06 10.18 27.12
N ASP A 35 -1.10 9.35 28.16
CA ASP A 35 0.07 8.97 28.95
C ASP A 35 0.90 7.84 28.32
N LEU A 36 0.43 7.25 27.21
CA LEU A 36 1.06 6.15 26.55
C LEU A 36 2.14 6.64 25.57
N GLU A 37 3.36 6.18 25.73
CA GLU A 37 4.41 6.39 24.73
C GLU A 37 4.15 5.50 23.51
N VAL A 38 4.14 6.09 22.32
CA VAL A 38 3.94 5.35 21.06
C VAL A 38 5.05 5.71 20.08
N GLU A 39 5.86 4.71 19.73
CA GLU A 39 6.94 4.81 18.74
C GLU A 39 6.58 4.09 17.44
N ILE A 40 7.21 4.52 16.34
CA ILE A 40 7.13 3.85 15.03
C ILE A 40 8.52 3.28 14.70
N LEU A 41 8.59 1.96 14.52
CA LEU A 41 9.75 1.23 14.05
C LEU A 41 9.62 1.00 12.55
N THR A 42 10.40 1.72 11.76
CA THR A 42 10.40 1.58 10.30
C THR A 42 11.37 0.49 9.85
N MET A 43 10.99 -0.25 8.79
CA MET A 43 11.77 -1.33 8.20
C MET A 43 11.67 -1.31 6.68
N LYS A 44 12.77 -1.63 6.01
CA LYS A 44 12.76 -1.96 4.58
C LYS A 44 12.25 -3.39 4.41
N THR A 45 11.28 -3.57 3.55
CA THR A 45 10.81 -4.91 3.18
C THR A 45 11.46 -5.38 1.88
N THR A 46 11.44 -6.69 1.65
CA THR A 46 11.91 -7.26 0.38
C THR A 46 11.22 -6.62 -0.82
N GLY A 47 9.92 -6.31 -0.71
CA GLY A 47 9.17 -5.61 -1.76
C GLY A 47 9.61 -4.16 -1.99
N ASP A 48 10.16 -3.48 -0.97
CA ASP A 48 10.70 -2.12 -1.10
C ASP A 48 12.09 -2.11 -1.76
N ILE A 49 12.82 -3.21 -1.69
CA ILE A 49 14.17 -3.35 -2.27
C ILE A 49 14.09 -3.69 -3.76
N ILE A 50 13.09 -4.47 -4.17
CA ILE A 50 12.94 -4.91 -5.56
C ILE A 50 12.18 -3.84 -6.35
N LEU A 51 12.90 -2.86 -6.90
CA LEU A 51 12.34 -1.74 -7.66
C LEU A 51 12.37 -1.93 -9.19
N ASP A 52 13.20 -2.86 -9.68
CA ASP A 52 13.53 -3.03 -11.10
C ASP A 52 12.68 -4.09 -11.83
N ARG A 53 11.79 -4.77 -11.10
CA ARG A 53 10.90 -5.82 -11.63
C ARG A 53 9.47 -5.56 -11.23
N THR A 54 8.55 -5.90 -12.14
CA THR A 54 7.12 -5.88 -11.81
C THR A 54 6.81 -6.99 -10.79
N LEU A 55 6.00 -6.70 -9.78
CA LEU A 55 5.69 -7.60 -8.66
C LEU A 55 5.10 -8.94 -9.10
N ASP A 56 4.45 -9.00 -10.27
CA ASP A 56 3.93 -10.21 -10.89
C ASP A 56 5.04 -11.18 -11.33
N LYS A 57 6.25 -10.68 -11.61
CA LYS A 57 7.41 -11.48 -11.99
C LYS A 57 8.28 -11.95 -10.83
N VAL A 58 8.13 -11.33 -9.67
CA VAL A 58 8.96 -11.64 -8.49
C VAL A 58 8.40 -12.82 -7.69
N GLY A 59 7.12 -13.18 -7.89
CA GLY A 59 6.47 -14.37 -7.37
C GLY A 59 6.75 -14.64 -5.90
N GLY A 60 6.11 -13.91 -4.98
CA GLY A 60 6.27 -14.18 -3.56
C GLY A 60 5.10 -13.64 -2.76
N LYS A 61 4.37 -14.52 -2.05
CA LYS A 61 3.38 -14.11 -1.06
C LYS A 61 4.10 -13.39 0.08
N GLY A 62 3.57 -12.24 0.50
CA GLY A 62 4.06 -11.55 1.69
C GLY A 62 5.36 -10.75 1.53
N LEU A 63 5.70 -10.27 0.32
CA LEU A 63 6.89 -9.44 0.08
C LEU A 63 6.95 -8.16 0.93
N PHE A 64 5.83 -7.69 1.43
CA PHE A 64 5.71 -6.45 2.20
C PHE A 64 5.39 -6.69 3.68
N VAL A 65 5.24 -7.94 4.12
CA VAL A 65 4.81 -8.25 5.50
C VAL A 65 5.86 -9.03 6.30
N LYS A 66 6.73 -9.82 5.67
CA LYS A 66 7.64 -10.75 6.34
C LYS A 66 8.53 -10.10 7.41
N GLU A 67 9.09 -8.95 7.11
CA GLU A 67 9.99 -8.24 8.03
C GLU A 67 9.22 -7.67 9.22
N LEU A 68 7.98 -7.24 8.99
CA LEU A 68 7.08 -6.74 10.03
C LEU A 68 6.57 -7.89 10.89
N ASP A 69 6.18 -9.01 10.29
CA ASP A 69 5.77 -10.23 11.00
C ASP A 69 6.90 -10.73 11.91
N LYS A 70 8.13 -10.75 11.39
CA LYS A 70 9.31 -11.08 12.20
C LYS A 70 9.48 -10.12 13.37
N ALA A 71 9.28 -8.82 13.17
CA ALA A 71 9.38 -7.85 14.25
C ALA A 71 8.32 -8.05 15.35
N LEU A 72 7.11 -8.49 14.97
CA LEU A 72 6.06 -8.89 15.93
C LEU A 72 6.47 -10.14 16.72
N ILE A 73 6.95 -11.18 16.04
CA ILE A 73 7.39 -12.46 16.66
C ILE A 73 8.58 -12.22 17.61
N ASP A 74 9.56 -11.41 17.17
CA ASP A 74 10.75 -11.07 17.96
C ASP A 74 10.43 -10.08 19.12
N GLY A 75 9.20 -9.55 19.20
CA GLY A 75 8.80 -8.58 20.23
C GLY A 75 9.39 -7.17 20.03
N ARG A 76 9.96 -6.85 18.85
CA ARG A 76 10.46 -5.51 18.51
C ARG A 76 9.32 -4.52 18.23
N SER A 77 8.19 -5.01 17.79
CA SER A 77 6.94 -4.27 17.69
C SER A 77 5.81 -5.09 18.31
N ILE A 78 4.71 -4.45 18.69
CA ILE A 78 3.54 -5.12 19.25
C ILE A 78 2.33 -5.10 18.34
N LEU A 79 2.36 -4.24 17.35
CA LEU A 79 1.40 -4.20 16.24
C LEU A 79 2.11 -3.69 14.98
N SER A 80 1.55 -4.01 13.81
CA SER A 80 2.00 -3.49 12.52
C SER A 80 0.84 -2.86 11.77
N VAL A 81 1.14 -1.81 11.00
CA VAL A 81 0.15 -1.12 10.19
C VAL A 81 0.40 -1.42 8.71
N HIS A 82 -0.65 -1.84 8.02
CA HIS A 82 -0.59 -2.21 6.61
C HIS A 82 -1.74 -1.61 5.81
N SER A 83 -1.50 -1.27 4.56
CA SER A 83 -2.59 -1.15 3.59
C SER A 83 -3.17 -2.54 3.34
N LEU A 84 -4.47 -2.73 3.50
CA LEU A 84 -5.11 -4.06 3.42
C LEU A 84 -4.83 -4.78 2.09
N LYS A 85 -4.67 -4.04 0.98
CA LYS A 85 -4.32 -4.60 -0.34
C LYS A 85 -2.97 -5.33 -0.37
N ASP A 86 -2.07 -5.03 0.56
CA ASP A 86 -0.72 -5.58 0.65
C ASP A 86 -0.67 -6.83 1.57
N MET A 87 -1.77 -7.09 2.29
CA MET A 87 -1.91 -8.27 3.15
C MET A 87 -2.20 -9.53 2.31
N PRO A 88 -1.62 -10.68 2.67
CA PRO A 88 -2.00 -11.97 2.07
C PRO A 88 -3.43 -12.35 2.46
N MET A 89 -4.07 -13.17 1.63
CA MET A 89 -5.43 -13.68 1.92
C MET A 89 -5.47 -14.57 3.17
N GLU A 90 -4.39 -15.29 3.42
CA GLU A 90 -4.20 -16.12 4.59
C GLU A 90 -3.14 -15.47 5.47
N VAL A 91 -3.48 -15.15 6.70
CA VAL A 91 -2.59 -14.64 7.72
C VAL A 91 -2.30 -15.71 8.76
N PRO A 92 -1.11 -15.74 9.37
CA PRO A 92 -0.81 -16.68 10.46
C PRO A 92 -1.78 -16.49 11.64
N GLU A 93 -2.20 -17.57 12.27
CA GLU A 93 -3.09 -17.51 13.43
C GLU A 93 -2.49 -16.71 14.60
N GLU A 94 -1.17 -16.75 14.73
CA GLU A 94 -0.42 -16.02 15.76
C GLU A 94 -0.35 -14.50 15.50
N LEU A 95 -0.62 -14.07 14.26
CA LEU A 95 -0.54 -12.67 13.83
C LEU A 95 -1.87 -12.21 13.19
N PRO A 96 -2.98 -12.25 13.94
CA PRO A 96 -4.29 -11.96 13.40
C PRO A 96 -4.46 -10.48 13.01
N LEU A 97 -5.34 -10.21 12.04
CA LEU A 97 -5.82 -8.86 11.77
C LEU A 97 -6.78 -8.43 12.89
N LEU A 98 -6.35 -7.47 13.70
CA LEU A 98 -7.05 -7.06 14.91
C LEU A 98 -8.05 -5.93 14.69
N ALA A 99 -7.78 -5.05 13.72
CA ALA A 99 -8.59 -3.87 13.50
C ALA A 99 -8.50 -3.38 12.05
N PHE A 100 -9.52 -2.65 11.63
CA PHE A 100 -9.59 -1.94 10.36
C PHE A 100 -9.96 -0.49 10.62
N SER A 101 -9.29 0.44 9.96
CA SER A 101 -9.70 1.84 9.95
C SER A 101 -11.00 2.04 9.16
N LYS A 102 -11.62 3.21 9.32
CA LYS A 102 -12.64 3.67 8.38
C LYS A 102 -12.07 3.65 6.96
N ARG A 103 -12.88 3.17 6.02
CA ARG A 103 -12.50 3.14 4.60
C ARG A 103 -12.46 4.55 4.02
N GLU A 104 -11.37 4.85 3.35
CA GLU A 104 -11.23 6.08 2.55
C GLU A 104 -11.96 5.96 1.21
N ASP A 105 -12.04 7.08 0.48
CA ASP A 105 -12.61 7.12 -0.85
C ASP A 105 -11.83 6.19 -1.80
N PRO A 106 -12.48 5.14 -2.37
CA PRO A 106 -11.79 4.15 -3.19
C PRO A 106 -11.56 4.58 -4.65
N ARG A 107 -12.01 5.78 -5.03
CA ARG A 107 -11.91 6.25 -6.41
C ARG A 107 -10.46 6.48 -6.82
N ASP A 108 -10.17 6.20 -8.09
CA ASP A 108 -8.90 6.59 -8.69
C ASP A 108 -8.90 8.10 -8.96
N VAL A 109 -7.74 8.72 -8.86
CA VAL A 109 -7.55 10.16 -9.10
C VAL A 109 -6.51 10.38 -10.21
N LEU A 110 -6.67 11.50 -10.93
CA LEU A 110 -5.64 12.03 -11.80
C LEU A 110 -4.78 13.00 -10.98
N VAL A 111 -3.48 12.77 -10.96
CA VAL A 111 -2.52 13.70 -10.36
C VAL A 111 -2.03 14.61 -11.48
N LEU A 112 -2.33 15.89 -11.35
CA LEU A 112 -1.91 16.93 -12.29
C LEU A 112 -0.71 17.70 -11.72
N PRO A 113 0.13 18.31 -12.57
CA PRO A 113 1.18 19.22 -12.10
C PRO A 113 0.59 20.40 -11.32
N ASP A 114 1.39 20.99 -10.43
CA ASP A 114 0.98 22.16 -9.68
C ASP A 114 0.53 23.31 -10.59
N GLY A 115 -0.60 23.93 -10.24
CA GLY A 115 -1.20 25.01 -10.99
C GLY A 115 -1.95 24.60 -12.27
N VAL A 116 -2.04 23.30 -12.55
CA VAL A 116 -2.79 22.75 -13.70
C VAL A 116 -4.14 22.21 -13.21
N SER A 117 -5.23 22.72 -13.73
CA SER A 117 -6.60 22.31 -13.39
C SER A 117 -7.21 21.31 -14.37
N GLU A 118 -6.66 21.19 -15.58
CA GLU A 118 -7.20 20.33 -16.63
C GLU A 118 -6.16 19.38 -17.21
N LEU A 119 -6.62 18.21 -17.62
CA LEU A 119 -5.78 17.21 -18.27
C LEU A 119 -5.34 17.68 -19.66
N ASP A 120 -4.02 17.81 -19.86
CA ASP A 120 -3.45 18.04 -21.18
C ASP A 120 -3.60 16.77 -22.03
N LYS A 121 -4.54 16.84 -22.99
CA LYS A 121 -4.86 15.71 -23.88
C LYS A 121 -3.72 15.39 -24.87
N SER A 122 -2.75 16.28 -25.07
CA SER A 122 -1.61 16.05 -25.95
C SER A 122 -0.52 15.18 -25.30
N LYS A 123 -0.50 15.06 -23.96
CA LYS A 123 0.52 14.35 -23.20
C LYS A 123 0.09 12.91 -22.83
N PRO A 124 1.03 11.98 -22.71
CA PRO A 124 0.72 10.62 -22.25
C PRO A 124 0.29 10.61 -20.80
N LEU A 125 -0.57 9.64 -20.42
CA LEU A 125 -0.94 9.36 -19.04
C LEU A 125 0.03 8.34 -18.44
N GLY A 126 0.70 8.71 -17.33
CA GLY A 126 1.52 7.80 -16.55
C GLY A 126 0.65 6.85 -15.73
N CYS A 127 0.82 5.54 -15.90
CA CYS A 127 0.11 4.52 -15.14
C CYS A 127 0.94 3.25 -15.05
N SER A 128 1.24 2.80 -13.82
CA SER A 128 1.97 1.55 -13.56
C SER A 128 1.04 0.33 -13.39
N SER A 129 -0.25 0.52 -13.18
CA SER A 129 -1.21 -0.56 -12.97
C SER A 129 -1.75 -1.09 -14.29
N LEU A 130 -1.51 -2.36 -14.62
CA LEU A 130 -2.04 -3.02 -15.82
C LEU A 130 -3.57 -2.95 -15.89
N ARG A 131 -4.25 -3.15 -14.77
CA ARG A 131 -5.71 -3.04 -14.67
C ARG A 131 -6.22 -1.65 -15.01
N ARG A 132 -5.61 -0.60 -14.46
CA ARG A 132 -5.96 0.80 -14.79
C ARG A 132 -5.62 1.14 -16.24
N THR A 133 -4.48 0.66 -16.73
CA THR A 133 -4.09 0.86 -18.13
C THR A 133 -5.13 0.33 -19.10
N LEU A 134 -5.72 -0.85 -18.83
CA LEU A 134 -6.80 -1.39 -19.66
C LEU A 134 -8.05 -0.50 -19.65
N GLN A 135 -8.41 0.07 -18.52
CA GLN A 135 -9.54 0.99 -18.41
C GLN A 135 -9.24 2.33 -19.09
N LEU A 136 -8.04 2.88 -18.88
CA LEU A 136 -7.60 4.13 -19.50
C LEU A 136 -7.55 4.02 -21.02
N LYS A 137 -7.15 2.88 -21.58
CA LYS A 137 -7.20 2.62 -23.04
C LYS A 137 -8.62 2.69 -23.61
N LYS A 138 -9.63 2.33 -22.82
CA LYS A 138 -11.04 2.46 -23.23
C LYS A 138 -11.54 3.89 -23.14
N LEU A 139 -11.14 4.64 -22.11
CA LEU A 139 -11.59 6.01 -21.86
C LEU A 139 -10.87 7.03 -22.74
N TYR A 140 -9.61 6.78 -23.07
CA TYR A 140 -8.72 7.67 -23.82
C TYR A 140 -8.01 6.90 -24.93
N PRO A 141 -8.72 6.36 -25.92
CA PRO A 141 -8.13 5.52 -26.98
C PRO A 141 -7.07 6.27 -27.81
N GLU A 142 -7.21 7.59 -27.97
CA GLU A 142 -6.24 8.44 -28.64
C GLU A 142 -4.87 8.51 -27.97
N LYS A 143 -4.83 8.28 -26.65
CA LYS A 143 -3.58 8.27 -25.86
C LYS A 143 -2.87 6.92 -25.86
N TYR A 144 -3.61 5.89 -26.21
CA TYR A 144 -3.14 4.51 -26.27
C TYR A 144 -3.52 3.89 -27.60
N PRO A 145 -2.92 4.37 -28.73
CA PRO A 145 -3.23 3.80 -30.02
C PRO A 145 -2.96 2.29 -30.02
N ARG A 146 -3.89 1.51 -30.56
CA ARG A 146 -3.70 0.05 -30.71
C ARG A 146 -2.43 -0.19 -31.50
N LYS A 147 -1.51 -0.99 -30.98
CA LYS A 147 -0.41 -1.50 -31.80
C LYS A 147 -1.02 -2.33 -32.93
N SER A 148 -0.44 -2.26 -34.11
CA SER A 148 -0.91 -3.01 -35.29
C SER A 148 -0.96 -4.54 -35.07
N SER A 149 -0.29 -5.04 -34.03
CA SER A 149 -0.31 -6.43 -33.58
C SER A 149 -1.53 -6.82 -32.71
N ASP A 150 -2.32 -5.84 -32.24
CA ASP A 150 -3.50 -6.08 -31.38
C ASP A 150 -4.78 -6.28 -32.19
N LYS A 151 -4.70 -6.91 -33.39
CA LYS A 151 -5.90 -7.36 -34.12
C LYS A 151 -6.59 -8.42 -33.27
N THR A 152 -7.71 -8.07 -32.66
CA THR A 152 -8.66 -9.06 -32.12
C THR A 152 -9.08 -9.94 -33.29
N PRO A 153 -9.05 -11.29 -33.18
CA PRO A 153 -9.70 -12.13 -34.17
C PRO A 153 -11.16 -11.70 -34.27
N GLU A 154 -11.62 -11.38 -35.46
CA GLU A 154 -13.03 -11.17 -35.68
C GLU A 154 -13.73 -12.47 -35.29
N ALA A 155 -14.72 -12.33 -34.38
CA ALA A 155 -15.57 -13.44 -34.01
C ALA A 155 -16.36 -13.85 -35.27
N GLY A 156 -16.01 -15.00 -35.85
CA GLY A 156 -16.81 -15.66 -36.87
C GLY A 156 -17.97 -16.41 -36.27
#